data_9892d9843855f5920c6dddf4dd2799b9
#
_entry.id   9892d9843855f5920c6dddf4dd2799b9
#
_cell.length_a   1.000
_cell.length_b   1.000
_cell.length_c   1.000
_cell.angle_alpha   90.00
_cell.angle_beta   90.00
_cell.angle_gamma   90.00
#
_symmetry.space_group_name_H-M   'P 1'
#
loop_
_entity.id
_entity.type
_entity.pdbx_description
1 polymer ?
#
loop_
_entity_poly.entity_id
_entity_poly.type
_entity_poly.pdbx_seq_one_letter_code
_entity_poly.pdbx_strand_id
1 'polypeptide(L)'
;MNFALFGYPKTGKTTLFNLLTGAHLETTAYDDGHRESSLRSCPIPDDRLDRLAGLYQEKKKIPAALDITDLHGISYGEVKNSALLGLLRKADGLVHVVRGFADESIPHPRPVNPAQDIRAMEEELALADFVSIETRLEKLEKDLKKAKSPEGEKEKGVLEKLRASVEAGRGICGADLAPAEEKTIRSFAFLSQKPLLHLINADDKDAPRLEDTAGLYCLGPTRGRPMAFCGRVESEILQLEAGEAEAFLAEFGLARTVRQRFFEAAPRLLDLIFFFTIGKEEVRAWAVKKNASALAAAGAIHTDIERGFIRAEVISCQELFGFGSLQAAKDKGAVRLEGKDYIVQDGDVIYFRFST
;
A
#
# COMPACT_ATOMS: atom_id res chain seq x y z
N MET A 1 -5.55 4.02 -4.65
CA MET A 1 -4.60 3.41 -3.68
C MET A 1 -3.20 3.77 -4.14
N ASN A 2 -2.44 4.45 -3.29
CA ASN A 2 -1.11 4.92 -3.68
C ASN A 2 -0.04 4.44 -2.68
N PHE A 3 1.01 3.80 -3.19
CA PHE A 3 2.22 3.46 -2.44
C PHE A 3 3.39 4.34 -2.88
N ALA A 4 4.10 4.90 -1.91
CA ALA A 4 5.32 5.66 -2.16
C ALA A 4 6.56 4.80 -1.86
N LEU A 5 7.42 4.60 -2.89
CA LEU A 5 8.74 4.00 -2.72
C LEU A 5 9.69 5.06 -2.21
N PHE A 6 10.34 4.81 -1.11
CA PHE A 6 11.31 5.72 -0.50
C PHE A 6 12.47 4.95 0.13
N GLY A 7 13.51 5.64 0.55
CA GLY A 7 14.69 5.03 1.13
C GLY A 7 15.96 5.77 0.74
N TYR A 8 17.09 5.33 1.25
CA TYR A 8 18.39 5.95 0.99
C TYR A 8 18.78 5.88 -0.49
N PRO A 9 19.69 6.73 -0.96
CA PRO A 9 20.18 6.66 -2.33
C PRO A 9 20.82 5.30 -2.63
N LYS A 10 20.72 4.84 -3.88
CA LYS A 10 21.37 3.61 -4.38
C LYS A 10 20.91 2.30 -3.73
N THR A 11 19.70 2.27 -3.15
CA THR A 11 19.11 1.04 -2.59
C THR A 11 18.37 0.18 -3.62
N GLY A 12 18.13 0.70 -4.84
CA GLY A 12 17.39 0.02 -5.90
C GLY A 12 15.91 0.40 -5.99
N LYS A 13 15.52 1.60 -5.53
CA LYS A 13 14.13 2.11 -5.65
C LYS A 13 13.62 2.08 -7.07
N THR A 14 14.35 2.66 -8.01
CA THR A 14 13.98 2.69 -9.43
C THR A 14 13.97 1.30 -10.05
N THR A 15 14.88 0.42 -9.64
CA THR A 15 14.85 -0.99 -10.03
C THR A 15 13.54 -1.64 -9.57
N LEU A 16 13.19 -1.48 -8.30
CA LEU A 16 11.92 -2.00 -7.76
C LEU A 16 10.72 -1.38 -8.48
N PHE A 17 10.73 -0.08 -8.74
CA PHE A 17 9.68 0.59 -9.50
C PHE A 17 9.51 -0.05 -10.89
N ASN A 18 10.59 -0.28 -11.61
CA ASN A 18 10.54 -0.94 -12.92
C ASN A 18 9.99 -2.37 -12.80
N LEU A 19 10.44 -3.14 -11.81
CA LEU A 19 9.95 -4.50 -11.54
C LEU A 19 8.45 -4.55 -11.27
N LEU A 20 7.94 -3.61 -10.48
CA LEU A 20 6.52 -3.56 -10.12
C LEU A 20 5.64 -3.06 -11.26
N THR A 21 6.11 -2.08 -12.02
CA THR A 21 5.30 -1.35 -13.00
C THR A 21 5.48 -1.82 -14.44
N GLY A 22 6.55 -2.56 -14.73
CA GLY A 22 6.96 -2.87 -16.10
C GLY A 22 7.50 -1.64 -16.85
N ALA A 23 7.87 -0.57 -16.13
CA ALA A 23 8.54 0.59 -16.73
C ALA A 23 10.02 0.27 -17.01
N HIS A 24 10.62 1.06 -17.88
CA HIS A 24 12.04 0.95 -18.24
C HIS A 24 12.76 2.28 -17.93
N LEU A 25 12.59 2.79 -16.70
CA LEU A 25 13.32 3.97 -16.28
C LEU A 25 14.81 3.63 -16.14
N GLU A 26 15.66 4.53 -16.62
CA GLU A 26 17.12 4.35 -16.47
C GLU A 26 17.52 4.33 -15.00
N THR A 27 18.30 3.32 -14.64
CA THR A 27 18.92 3.19 -13.32
C THR A 27 20.37 3.63 -13.44
N THR A 28 20.66 4.86 -13.01
CA THR A 28 22.04 5.40 -13.09
C THR A 28 22.79 5.20 -11.79
N ALA A 29 24.10 4.93 -11.90
CA ALA A 29 25.00 4.92 -10.74
C ALA A 29 25.21 6.33 -10.15
N TYR A 30 24.89 7.39 -10.87
CA TYR A 30 25.00 8.78 -10.45
C TYR A 30 23.60 9.39 -10.29
N ASP A 31 23.34 9.97 -9.13
CA ASP A 31 22.10 10.70 -8.84
C ASP A 31 22.42 12.20 -8.96
N ASP A 32 21.86 12.85 -9.97
CA ASP A 32 22.06 14.27 -10.23
C ASP A 32 21.04 15.16 -9.47
N GLY A 33 20.26 14.59 -8.57
CA GLY A 33 19.36 15.32 -7.65
C GLY A 33 18.17 16.02 -8.31
N HIS A 34 18.02 15.93 -9.63
CA HIS A 34 16.98 16.64 -10.41
C HIS A 34 15.88 15.75 -10.98
N ARG A 35 15.85 14.47 -10.63
CA ARG A 35 14.85 13.54 -11.17
C ARG A 35 13.49 13.82 -10.55
N GLU A 36 12.48 14.09 -11.38
CA GLU A 36 11.09 14.20 -10.93
C GLU A 36 10.57 12.84 -10.44
N SER A 37 9.66 12.85 -9.45
CA SER A 37 9.00 11.63 -8.99
C SER A 37 8.18 10.99 -10.12
N SER A 38 8.32 9.69 -10.30
CA SER A 38 7.59 8.94 -11.34
C SER A 38 6.39 8.23 -10.71
N LEU A 39 5.22 8.37 -11.33
CA LEU A 39 3.98 7.72 -10.92
C LEU A 39 3.50 6.77 -12.03
N ARG A 40 3.11 5.55 -11.65
CA ARG A 40 2.48 4.57 -12.54
C ARG A 40 1.32 3.88 -11.85
N SER A 41 0.23 3.72 -12.59
CA SER A 41 -0.92 2.92 -12.15
C SER A 41 -0.77 1.50 -12.68
N CYS A 42 -0.81 0.53 -11.78
CA CYS A 42 -0.58 -0.88 -12.08
C CYS A 42 -1.83 -1.69 -11.78
N PRO A 43 -2.30 -2.53 -12.72
CA PRO A 43 -3.40 -3.44 -12.47
C PRO A 43 -3.00 -4.48 -11.43
N ILE A 44 -3.88 -4.74 -10.47
CA ILE A 44 -3.72 -5.81 -9.49
C ILE A 44 -4.24 -7.10 -10.12
N PRO A 45 -3.40 -8.14 -10.25
CA PRO A 45 -3.84 -9.45 -10.74
C PRO A 45 -4.87 -10.06 -9.79
N ASP A 46 -5.97 -10.60 -10.34
CA ASP A 46 -6.98 -11.32 -9.56
C ASP A 46 -7.62 -12.41 -10.44
N ASP A 47 -7.33 -13.66 -10.12
CA ASP A 47 -7.84 -14.84 -10.86
C ASP A 47 -9.37 -14.91 -10.88
N ARG A 48 -10.04 -14.33 -9.85
CA ARG A 48 -11.50 -14.27 -9.80
C ARG A 48 -12.05 -13.36 -10.89
N LEU A 49 -11.40 -12.21 -11.10
CA LEU A 49 -11.75 -11.29 -12.20
C LEU A 49 -11.53 -11.97 -13.56
N ASP A 50 -10.45 -12.71 -13.72
CA ASP A 50 -10.13 -13.41 -14.95
C ASP A 50 -11.19 -14.50 -15.27
N ARG A 51 -11.59 -15.27 -14.26
CA ARG A 51 -12.66 -16.24 -14.39
C ARG A 51 -14.02 -15.59 -14.68
N LEU A 52 -14.34 -14.47 -14.00
CA LEU A 52 -15.57 -13.71 -14.28
C LEU A 52 -15.57 -13.18 -15.72
N ALA A 53 -14.46 -12.61 -16.19
CA ALA A 53 -14.34 -12.14 -17.57
C ALA A 53 -14.49 -13.29 -18.58
N GLY A 54 -13.99 -14.49 -18.24
CA GLY A 54 -14.18 -15.69 -19.04
C GLY A 54 -15.64 -16.14 -19.20
N LEU A 55 -16.48 -15.92 -18.18
CA LEU A 55 -17.93 -16.18 -18.25
C LEU A 55 -18.67 -15.15 -19.12
N TYR A 56 -18.11 -13.95 -19.29
CA TYR A 56 -18.71 -12.83 -20.00
C TYR A 56 -17.74 -12.28 -21.06
N GLN A 57 -17.31 -13.15 -21.99
CA GLN A 57 -16.23 -12.89 -22.96
C GLN A 57 -16.39 -11.62 -23.81
N GLU A 58 -17.60 -11.15 -24.04
CA GLU A 58 -17.90 -9.91 -24.79
C GLU A 58 -17.64 -8.64 -23.96
N LYS A 59 -17.38 -8.77 -22.65
CA LYS A 59 -17.26 -7.63 -21.73
C LYS A 59 -15.80 -7.28 -21.48
N LYS A 60 -15.52 -5.98 -21.37
CA LYS A 60 -14.19 -5.48 -21.03
C LYS A 60 -13.82 -5.86 -19.60
N LYS A 61 -12.64 -6.43 -19.40
CA LYS A 61 -12.07 -6.71 -18.09
C LYS A 61 -11.39 -5.46 -17.52
N ILE A 62 -11.81 -4.98 -16.34
CA ILE A 62 -11.18 -3.82 -15.68
C ILE A 62 -10.73 -4.23 -14.27
N PRO A 63 -9.42 -4.42 -14.05
CA PRO A 63 -8.86 -4.75 -12.74
C PRO A 63 -8.89 -3.55 -11.80
N ALA A 64 -8.85 -3.81 -10.50
CA ALA A 64 -8.48 -2.79 -9.55
C ALA A 64 -7.03 -2.34 -9.80
N ALA A 65 -6.71 -1.09 -9.52
CA ALA A 65 -5.39 -0.54 -9.78
C ALA A 65 -4.74 0.00 -8.50
N LEU A 66 -3.42 -0.13 -8.46
CA LEU A 66 -2.56 0.41 -7.42
C LEU A 66 -1.59 1.40 -8.07
N ASP A 67 -1.53 2.60 -7.52
CA ASP A 67 -0.59 3.62 -7.96
C ASP A 67 0.73 3.48 -7.19
N ILE A 68 1.83 3.47 -7.90
CA ILE A 68 3.17 3.38 -7.33
C ILE A 68 3.93 4.65 -7.71
N THR A 69 4.46 5.32 -6.70
CA THR A 69 5.27 6.53 -6.86
C THR A 69 6.71 6.25 -6.47
N ASP A 70 7.66 6.44 -7.41
CA ASP A 70 9.11 6.41 -7.12
C ASP A 70 9.53 7.79 -6.64
N LEU A 71 9.96 7.88 -5.37
CA LEU A 71 10.47 9.10 -4.78
C LEU A 71 12.00 9.12 -4.82
N HIS A 72 12.58 10.32 -4.86
CA HIS A 72 14.03 10.48 -4.77
C HIS A 72 14.61 9.85 -3.51
N GLY A 73 15.90 9.50 -3.57
CA GLY A 73 16.64 9.03 -2.41
C GLY A 73 16.66 10.07 -1.29
N ILE A 74 16.44 9.59 -0.08
CA ILE A 74 16.51 10.40 1.13
C ILE A 74 17.92 10.26 1.68
N SER A 75 18.69 11.35 1.79
CA SER A 75 19.96 11.30 2.50
C SER A 75 19.75 11.06 3.99
N TYR A 76 20.72 10.45 4.65
CA TYR A 76 20.66 10.19 6.09
C TYR A 76 20.41 11.49 6.88
N GLY A 77 19.37 11.51 7.73
CA GLY A 77 18.97 12.67 8.52
C GLY A 77 18.18 13.76 7.76
N GLU A 78 17.83 13.52 6.48
CA GLU A 78 17.13 14.51 5.63
C GLU A 78 15.63 14.26 5.45
N VAL A 79 15.01 13.32 6.18
CA VAL A 79 13.54 13.15 6.15
C VAL A 79 12.79 14.46 6.51
N LYS A 80 13.49 15.44 7.05
CA LYS A 80 12.95 16.78 7.39
C LYS A 80 12.57 17.65 6.18
N ASN A 81 12.89 17.24 4.95
CA ASN A 81 12.51 17.98 3.75
C ASN A 81 11.00 18.05 3.61
N SER A 82 10.43 19.24 3.69
CA SER A 82 8.98 19.48 3.71
C SER A 82 8.25 18.98 2.46
N ALA A 83 8.89 19.05 1.28
CA ALA A 83 8.31 18.57 0.03
C ALA A 83 8.18 17.04 0.01
N LEU A 84 9.22 16.33 0.42
CA LEU A 84 9.23 14.88 0.52
C LEU A 84 8.22 14.38 1.56
N LEU A 85 8.19 14.99 2.75
CA LEU A 85 7.20 14.67 3.78
C LEU A 85 5.78 14.84 3.26
N GLY A 86 5.52 15.88 2.46
CA GLY A 86 4.23 16.10 1.82
C GLY A 86 3.83 14.97 0.89
N LEU A 87 4.77 14.41 0.11
CA LEU A 87 4.53 13.26 -0.78
C LEU A 87 4.28 11.97 0.02
N LEU A 88 5.10 11.69 1.05
CA LEU A 88 4.91 10.52 1.92
C LEU A 88 3.56 10.57 2.66
N ARG A 89 3.14 11.75 3.12
CA ARG A 89 1.84 11.93 3.80
C ARG A 89 0.64 11.70 2.88
N LYS A 90 0.76 11.96 1.59
CA LYS A 90 -0.31 11.72 0.60
C LYS A 90 -0.47 10.25 0.23
N ALA A 91 0.56 9.43 0.42
CA ALA A 91 0.49 8.00 0.11
C ALA A 91 -0.39 7.25 1.13
N ASP A 92 -1.11 6.21 0.66
CA ASP A 92 -1.90 5.32 1.51
C ASP A 92 -1.01 4.32 2.26
N GLY A 93 0.09 3.90 1.63
CA GLY A 93 1.10 3.02 2.19
C GLY A 93 2.51 3.43 1.80
N LEU A 94 3.48 3.03 2.58
CA LEU A 94 4.89 3.34 2.41
C LEU A 94 5.70 2.08 2.10
N VAL A 95 6.63 2.16 1.16
CA VAL A 95 7.56 1.08 0.82
C VAL A 95 8.99 1.59 1.00
N HIS A 96 9.61 1.18 2.08
CA HIS A 96 11.00 1.49 2.36
C HIS A 96 11.91 0.50 1.63
N VAL A 97 12.65 0.97 0.63
CA VAL A 97 13.61 0.16 -0.12
C VAL A 97 14.97 0.22 0.55
N VAL A 98 15.47 -0.94 0.96
CA VAL A 98 16.68 -1.11 1.76
C VAL A 98 17.76 -1.82 0.94
N ARG A 99 19.01 -1.40 1.07
CA ARG A 99 20.14 -2.07 0.41
C ARG A 99 20.59 -3.29 1.22
N GLY A 100 20.53 -4.47 0.63
CA GLY A 100 21.01 -5.72 1.21
C GLY A 100 22.15 -6.39 0.39
N PHE A 101 22.57 -5.77 -0.72
CA PHE A 101 23.62 -6.26 -1.62
C PHE A 101 24.91 -5.47 -1.48
N ALA A 102 26.06 -6.13 -1.72
CA ALA A 102 27.36 -5.50 -1.81
C ALA A 102 27.74 -5.32 -3.30
N ASP A 103 28.09 -4.09 -3.69
CA ASP A 103 28.55 -3.77 -5.03
C ASP A 103 29.54 -2.59 -4.92
N GLU A 104 30.81 -2.85 -5.22
CA GLU A 104 31.89 -1.85 -5.15
C GLU A 104 31.76 -0.77 -6.22
N SER A 105 31.08 -1.07 -7.33
CA SER A 105 30.84 -0.10 -8.41
C SER A 105 29.77 0.94 -8.05
N ILE A 106 28.97 0.67 -7.03
CA ILE A 106 27.89 1.55 -6.55
C ILE A 106 28.27 2.11 -5.18
N PRO A 107 28.78 3.36 -5.10
CA PRO A 107 29.19 3.97 -3.84
C PRO A 107 28.07 3.93 -2.79
N HIS A 108 28.41 3.55 -1.57
CA HIS A 108 27.52 3.58 -0.43
C HIS A 108 28.25 4.18 0.78
N PRO A 109 27.66 5.14 1.51
CA PRO A 109 28.34 5.88 2.55
C PRO A 109 28.67 5.06 3.82
N ARG A 110 28.04 3.90 3.97
CA ARG A 110 28.18 3.01 5.14
C ARG A 110 28.31 1.55 4.70
N PRO A 111 28.85 0.67 5.55
CA PRO A 111 28.73 -0.76 5.35
C PRO A 111 27.25 -1.19 5.23
N VAL A 112 26.96 -2.13 4.34
CA VAL A 112 25.61 -2.64 4.12
C VAL A 112 25.10 -3.33 5.40
N ASN A 113 24.04 -2.79 5.99
CA ASN A 113 23.41 -3.33 7.19
C ASN A 113 21.88 -3.04 7.18
N PRO A 114 21.09 -3.91 6.56
CA PRO A 114 19.65 -3.72 6.45
C PRO A 114 18.93 -3.51 7.79
N ALA A 115 19.34 -4.23 8.83
CA ALA A 115 18.72 -4.10 10.15
C ALA A 115 18.93 -2.68 10.75
N GLN A 116 20.12 -2.12 10.57
CA GLN A 116 20.42 -0.77 11.03
C GLN A 116 19.69 0.30 10.20
N ASP A 117 19.65 0.12 8.86
CA ASP A 117 19.00 1.08 7.97
C ASP A 117 17.48 1.12 8.18
N ILE A 118 16.85 -0.04 8.41
CA ILE A 118 15.43 -0.13 8.77
C ILE A 118 15.15 0.65 10.05
N ARG A 119 15.93 0.38 11.12
CA ARG A 119 15.75 1.04 12.41
C ARG A 119 15.93 2.55 12.29
N ALA A 120 17.01 3.00 11.66
CA ALA A 120 17.29 4.41 11.46
C ALA A 120 16.15 5.13 10.70
N MET A 121 15.61 4.50 9.65
CA MET A 121 14.51 5.08 8.89
C MET A 121 13.20 5.15 9.71
N GLU A 122 12.88 4.12 10.47
CA GLU A 122 11.71 4.14 11.37
C GLU A 122 11.83 5.25 12.42
N GLU A 123 13.03 5.47 12.98
CA GLU A 123 13.34 6.56 13.90
C GLU A 123 13.19 7.93 13.24
N GLU A 124 13.67 8.08 11.99
CA GLU A 124 13.52 9.33 11.22
C GLU A 124 12.05 9.67 10.93
N LEU A 125 11.23 8.69 10.57
CA LEU A 125 9.78 8.89 10.37
C LEU A 125 9.09 9.31 11.67
N ALA A 126 9.44 8.66 12.78
CA ALA A 126 8.89 9.00 14.09
C ALA A 126 9.30 10.41 14.54
N LEU A 127 10.55 10.79 14.29
CA LEU A 127 11.05 12.13 14.59
C LEU A 127 10.35 13.22 13.76
N ALA A 128 10.07 12.95 12.47
CA ALA A 128 9.34 13.88 11.62
C ALA A 128 7.90 14.11 12.12
N ASP A 129 7.27 13.08 12.64
CA ASP A 129 5.95 13.19 13.26
C ASP A 129 6.01 13.95 14.59
N PHE A 130 7.00 13.66 15.43
CA PHE A 130 7.20 14.38 16.70
C PHE A 130 7.39 15.89 16.48
N VAL A 131 8.23 16.29 15.52
CA VAL A 131 8.41 17.71 15.15
C VAL A 131 7.08 18.34 14.69
N SER A 132 6.25 17.59 13.99
CA SER A 132 4.93 18.07 13.55
C SER A 132 3.97 18.29 14.73
N ILE A 133 4.01 17.39 15.72
CA ILE A 133 3.24 17.51 16.97
C ILE A 133 3.67 18.75 17.73
N GLU A 134 4.97 18.93 17.97
CA GLU A 134 5.51 20.10 18.71
C GLU A 134 5.16 21.42 18.01
N THR A 135 5.40 21.50 16.70
CA THR A 135 5.07 22.70 15.92
C THR A 135 3.57 23.07 16.02
N ARG A 136 2.69 22.05 15.99
CA ARG A 136 1.26 22.28 16.10
C ARG A 136 0.84 22.67 17.51
N LEU A 137 1.41 22.07 18.54
CA LEU A 137 1.17 22.41 19.95
C LEU A 137 1.56 23.87 20.23
N GLU A 138 2.73 24.31 19.80
CA GLU A 138 3.15 25.71 19.94
C GLU A 138 2.17 26.69 19.27
N LYS A 139 1.68 26.35 18.08
CA LYS A 139 0.70 27.17 17.38
C LYS A 139 -0.64 27.22 18.13
N LEU A 140 -1.14 26.05 18.56
CA LEU A 140 -2.39 25.95 19.32
C LEU A 140 -2.32 26.76 20.63
N GLU A 141 -1.20 26.73 21.35
CA GLU A 141 -1.03 27.52 22.57
C GLU A 141 -1.11 29.03 22.32
N LYS A 142 -0.54 29.50 21.20
CA LYS A 142 -0.63 30.92 20.80
C LYS A 142 -2.06 31.28 20.39
N ASP A 143 -2.76 30.43 19.68
CA ASP A 143 -4.11 30.68 19.18
C ASP A 143 -5.14 30.64 20.34
N LEU A 144 -5.03 29.69 21.25
CA LEU A 144 -5.91 29.53 22.43
C LEU A 144 -5.74 30.68 23.44
N LYS A 145 -4.54 31.31 23.50
CA LYS A 145 -4.34 32.55 24.30
C LYS A 145 -5.10 33.76 23.73
N LYS A 146 -5.36 33.77 22.40
CA LYS A 146 -6.08 34.87 21.74
C LYS A 146 -7.58 34.66 21.75
N ALA A 147 -8.03 33.42 21.54
CA ALA A 147 -9.45 33.06 21.52
C ALA A 147 -9.64 31.64 22.02
N LYS A 148 -10.62 31.41 22.91
CA LYS A 148 -10.98 30.08 23.36
C LYS A 148 -11.66 29.32 22.23
N SER A 149 -11.21 28.10 21.97
CA SER A 149 -11.79 27.15 20.98
C SER A 149 -11.91 25.78 21.62
N PRO A 150 -13.12 25.26 21.83
CA PRO A 150 -13.31 23.90 22.36
C PRO A 150 -12.66 22.83 21.47
N GLU A 151 -12.68 23.00 20.15
CA GLU A 151 -12.03 22.14 19.20
C GLU A 151 -10.51 22.19 19.35
N GLY A 152 -9.95 23.39 19.53
CA GLY A 152 -8.52 23.59 19.75
C GLY A 152 -8.03 22.99 21.06
N GLU A 153 -8.80 23.11 22.15
CA GLU A 153 -8.48 22.46 23.43
C GLU A 153 -8.51 20.92 23.30
N LYS A 154 -9.50 20.38 22.59
CA LYS A 154 -9.59 18.94 22.32
C LYS A 154 -8.39 18.46 21.50
N GLU A 155 -8.06 19.16 20.41
CA GLU A 155 -6.90 18.84 19.58
C GLU A 155 -5.61 18.88 20.40
N LYS A 156 -5.42 19.91 21.22
CA LYS A 156 -4.26 20.05 22.12
C LYS A 156 -4.13 18.84 23.05
N GLY A 157 -5.20 18.45 23.73
CA GLY A 157 -5.19 17.30 24.63
C GLY A 157 -4.81 15.98 23.94
N VAL A 158 -5.26 15.78 22.70
CA VAL A 158 -4.87 14.59 21.91
C VAL A 158 -3.39 14.64 21.53
N LEU A 159 -2.89 15.78 21.06
CA LEU A 159 -1.48 15.95 20.71
C LEU A 159 -0.54 15.79 21.92
N GLU A 160 -0.93 16.25 23.10
CA GLU A 160 -0.19 16.04 24.36
C GLU A 160 -0.11 14.55 24.74
N LYS A 161 -1.18 13.77 24.54
CA LYS A 161 -1.15 12.30 24.70
C LYS A 161 -0.16 11.65 23.74
N LEU A 162 -0.16 12.07 22.46
CA LEU A 162 0.79 11.56 21.47
C LEU A 162 2.23 11.89 21.85
N ARG A 163 2.50 13.13 22.25
CA ARG A 163 3.82 13.57 22.73
C ARG A 163 4.31 12.71 23.87
N ALA A 164 3.49 12.55 24.91
CA ALA A 164 3.84 11.72 26.08
C ALA A 164 4.10 10.26 25.70
N SER A 165 3.38 9.71 24.71
CA SER A 165 3.61 8.35 24.22
C SER A 165 4.96 8.21 23.51
N VAL A 166 5.33 9.20 22.68
CA VAL A 166 6.64 9.25 22.00
C VAL A 166 7.78 9.41 22.99
N GLU A 167 7.67 10.33 23.93
CA GLU A 167 8.66 10.57 25.00
C GLU A 167 8.87 9.31 25.88
N ALA A 168 7.81 8.51 26.08
CA ALA A 168 7.89 7.22 26.77
C ALA A 168 8.44 6.07 25.89
N GLY A 169 8.90 6.35 24.67
CA GLY A 169 9.46 5.35 23.75
C GLY A 169 8.43 4.42 23.11
N ARG A 170 7.13 4.65 23.27
CA ARG A 170 6.06 3.82 22.69
C ARG A 170 5.66 4.23 21.27
N GLY A 171 6.14 5.38 20.81
CA GLY A 171 5.74 5.97 19.53
C GLY A 171 4.28 6.43 19.50
N ILE A 172 3.85 6.98 18.37
CA ILE A 172 2.47 7.46 18.17
C ILE A 172 1.46 6.32 18.25
N CYS A 173 1.79 5.15 17.68
CA CYS A 173 0.91 3.98 17.69
C CYS A 173 0.68 3.38 19.10
N GLY A 174 1.55 3.69 20.05
CA GLY A 174 1.43 3.27 21.46
C GLY A 174 0.55 4.19 22.32
N ALA A 175 0.01 5.26 21.75
CA ALA A 175 -0.94 6.12 22.44
C ALA A 175 -2.33 5.47 22.42
N ASP A 176 -2.96 5.37 23.59
CA ASP A 176 -4.34 4.90 23.72
C ASP A 176 -5.30 6.05 23.38
N LEU A 177 -5.83 6.01 22.17
CA LEU A 177 -6.75 7.03 21.64
C LEU A 177 -8.15 6.45 21.46
N ALA A 178 -9.15 7.19 21.92
CA ALA A 178 -10.54 6.90 21.60
C ALA A 178 -10.83 7.17 20.10
N PRO A 179 -11.81 6.52 19.47
CA PRO A 179 -12.14 6.72 18.04
C PRO A 179 -12.42 8.18 17.66
N ALA A 180 -12.94 8.98 18.59
CA ALA A 180 -13.18 10.41 18.38
C ALA A 180 -11.86 11.22 18.39
N GLU A 181 -10.85 10.78 19.13
CA GLU A 181 -9.51 11.38 19.18
C GLU A 181 -8.71 11.03 17.93
N GLU A 182 -8.77 9.78 17.46
CA GLU A 182 -8.19 9.37 16.18
C GLU A 182 -8.72 10.20 15.01
N LYS A 183 -10.04 10.49 15.01
CA LYS A 183 -10.64 11.34 13.98
C LYS A 183 -10.07 12.77 14.00
N THR A 184 -9.75 13.30 15.18
CA THR A 184 -9.17 14.65 15.34
C THR A 184 -7.80 14.77 14.70
N ILE A 185 -6.97 13.71 14.76
CA ILE A 185 -5.59 13.71 14.25
C ILE A 185 -5.45 13.17 12.82
N ARG A 186 -6.53 12.68 12.23
CA ARG A 186 -6.47 12.05 10.89
C ARG A 186 -5.84 12.94 9.82
N SER A 187 -6.07 14.25 9.88
CA SER A 187 -5.55 15.23 8.93
C SER A 187 -4.02 15.41 8.98
N PHE A 188 -3.37 15.02 10.06
CA PHE A 188 -1.91 15.06 10.18
C PHE A 188 -1.23 14.00 9.30
N ALA A 189 -1.93 12.90 9.00
CA ALA A 189 -1.40 11.78 8.23
C ALA A 189 0.00 11.36 8.71
N PHE A 190 0.13 11.11 10.03
CA PHE A 190 1.40 10.74 10.65
C PHE A 190 2.06 9.56 9.95
N LEU A 191 3.34 9.71 9.62
CA LEU A 191 4.10 8.74 8.85
C LEU A 191 4.32 7.44 9.62
N SER A 192 4.55 7.56 10.93
CA SER A 192 4.71 6.40 11.81
C SER A 192 3.42 5.62 12.06
N GLN A 193 2.25 6.12 11.64
CA GLN A 193 0.97 5.39 11.66
C GLN A 193 0.64 4.72 10.32
N LYS A 194 1.32 5.11 9.23
CA LYS A 194 1.01 4.54 7.91
C LYS A 194 1.43 3.07 7.80
N PRO A 195 0.65 2.26 7.05
CA PRO A 195 1.10 0.94 6.63
C PRO A 195 2.48 1.01 5.98
N LEU A 196 3.42 0.19 6.44
CA LEU A 196 4.81 0.22 6.01
C LEU A 196 5.29 -1.18 5.62
N LEU A 197 5.95 -1.27 4.48
CA LEU A 197 6.62 -2.46 3.98
C LEU A 197 8.12 -2.14 3.83
N HIS A 198 9.00 -2.97 4.37
CA HIS A 198 10.43 -2.91 4.10
C HIS A 198 10.77 -3.89 2.99
N LEU A 199 11.25 -3.41 1.85
CA LEU A 199 11.71 -4.22 0.73
C LEU A 199 13.22 -4.16 0.64
N ILE A 200 13.88 -5.25 1.07
CA ILE A 200 15.33 -5.38 1.07
C ILE A 200 15.76 -5.92 -0.30
N ASN A 201 16.54 -5.12 -1.01
CA ASN A 201 17.17 -5.54 -2.27
C ASN A 201 18.39 -6.39 -1.93
N ALA A 202 18.23 -7.70 -2.09
CA ALA A 202 19.20 -8.72 -1.69
C ALA A 202 20.29 -8.93 -2.73
N ASP A 203 21.38 -9.54 -2.31
CA ASP A 203 22.42 -10.06 -3.20
C ASP A 203 21.94 -11.33 -3.93
N ASP A 204 22.45 -11.59 -5.14
CA ASP A 204 22.04 -12.72 -5.97
C ASP A 204 22.21 -14.07 -5.25
N LYS A 205 23.28 -14.23 -4.48
CA LYS A 205 23.56 -15.44 -3.67
C LYS A 205 22.52 -15.73 -2.60
N ASP A 206 21.77 -14.72 -2.19
CA ASP A 206 20.74 -14.80 -1.15
C ASP A 206 19.35 -15.11 -1.74
N ALA A 207 19.20 -15.15 -3.07
CA ALA A 207 17.94 -15.41 -3.77
C ALA A 207 17.15 -16.63 -3.25
N PRO A 208 17.77 -17.80 -2.95
CA PRO A 208 17.02 -18.95 -2.43
C PRO A 208 16.46 -18.76 -1.01
N ARG A 209 16.88 -17.71 -0.29
CA ARG A 209 16.53 -17.46 1.11
C ARG A 209 15.59 -16.27 1.32
N LEU A 210 15.07 -15.66 0.26
CA LEU A 210 14.27 -14.43 0.36
C LEU A 210 12.99 -14.59 1.16
N GLU A 211 12.41 -15.78 1.25
CA GLU A 211 11.20 -16.04 2.05
C GLU A 211 11.48 -15.91 3.57
N ASP A 212 12.70 -16.24 4.04
CA ASP A 212 13.14 -16.00 5.41
C ASP A 212 13.91 -14.67 5.54
N THR A 213 13.30 -13.58 5.12
CA THR A 213 13.92 -12.25 5.15
C THR A 213 14.40 -11.86 6.56
N ALA A 214 13.63 -12.18 7.59
CA ALA A 214 13.97 -11.82 8.97
C ALA A 214 15.20 -12.56 9.47
N GLY A 215 15.30 -13.87 9.22
CA GLY A 215 16.47 -14.68 9.57
C GLY A 215 17.70 -14.33 8.74
N LEU A 216 17.52 -14.07 7.43
CA LEU A 216 18.60 -13.73 6.51
C LEU A 216 19.37 -12.46 6.95
N TYR A 217 18.65 -11.44 7.43
CA TYR A 217 19.23 -10.16 7.84
C TYR A 217 19.25 -9.94 9.35
N CYS A 218 18.97 -10.96 10.14
CA CYS A 218 18.92 -10.91 11.61
C CYS A 218 18.06 -9.73 12.11
N LEU A 219 16.89 -9.55 11.49
CA LEU A 219 16.00 -8.45 11.84
C LEU A 219 15.37 -8.69 13.21
N GLY A 220 15.50 -7.69 14.08
CA GLY A 220 14.68 -7.60 15.30
C GLY A 220 13.24 -7.21 14.97
N PRO A 221 12.43 -6.94 16.00
CA PRO A 221 11.09 -6.38 15.79
C PRO A 221 11.14 -5.09 14.96
N THR A 222 10.38 -5.03 13.89
CA THR A 222 10.23 -3.87 13.01
C THR A 222 8.77 -3.43 12.98
N ARG A 223 8.51 -2.16 12.80
CA ARG A 223 7.16 -1.64 12.61
C ARG A 223 6.58 -2.07 11.27
N GLY A 224 7.39 -1.99 10.22
CA GLY A 224 7.02 -2.43 8.88
C GLY A 224 7.21 -3.93 8.69
N ARG A 225 6.42 -4.53 7.79
CA ARG A 225 6.61 -5.92 7.38
C ARG A 225 7.86 -6.04 6.50
N PRO A 226 8.83 -6.90 6.84
CA PRO A 226 9.98 -7.13 6.00
C PRO A 226 9.66 -8.11 4.87
N MET A 227 10.15 -7.81 3.67
CA MET A 227 10.24 -8.69 2.49
C MET A 227 11.57 -8.44 1.78
N ALA A 228 12.10 -9.43 1.08
CA ALA A 228 13.29 -9.25 0.28
C ALA A 228 13.01 -9.53 -1.21
N PHE A 229 13.81 -8.95 -2.10
CA PHE A 229 13.78 -9.20 -3.53
C PHE A 229 15.21 -9.16 -4.07
N CYS A 230 15.45 -9.77 -5.21
CA CYS A 230 16.74 -9.72 -5.89
C CYS A 230 16.61 -8.85 -7.15
N GLY A 231 16.95 -7.58 -7.00
CA GLY A 231 16.71 -6.58 -8.05
C GLY A 231 17.44 -6.89 -9.35
N ARG A 232 18.64 -7.46 -9.29
CA ARG A 232 19.43 -7.84 -10.45
C ARG A 232 18.83 -9.04 -11.17
N VAL A 233 18.64 -10.16 -10.48
CA VAL A 233 18.05 -11.39 -11.04
C VAL A 233 16.65 -11.13 -11.59
N GLU A 234 15.78 -10.45 -10.82
CA GLU A 234 14.41 -10.20 -11.24
C GLU A 234 14.33 -9.19 -12.40
N SER A 235 15.32 -8.31 -12.59
CA SER A 235 15.38 -7.44 -13.77
C SER A 235 15.74 -8.19 -15.06
N GLU A 236 16.53 -9.24 -14.98
CA GLU A 236 16.81 -10.13 -16.11
C GLU A 236 15.54 -10.89 -16.51
N ILE A 237 14.78 -11.39 -15.54
CA ILE A 237 13.50 -12.10 -15.76
C ILE A 237 12.48 -11.24 -16.52
N LEU A 238 12.43 -9.94 -16.26
CA LEU A 238 11.51 -9.04 -16.98
C LEU A 238 11.76 -8.97 -18.49
N GLN A 239 12.93 -9.38 -18.95
CA GLN A 239 13.33 -9.35 -20.37
C GLN A 239 13.08 -10.69 -21.07
N LEU A 240 12.73 -11.74 -20.31
CA LEU A 240 12.50 -13.10 -20.82
C LEU A 240 11.04 -13.33 -21.22
N GLU A 241 10.85 -14.28 -22.13
CA GLU A 241 9.51 -14.78 -22.42
C GLU A 241 8.96 -15.62 -21.25
N ALA A 242 7.63 -15.75 -21.14
CA ALA A 242 6.98 -16.35 -19.97
C ALA A 242 7.50 -17.74 -19.61
N GLY A 243 7.76 -18.59 -20.60
CA GLY A 243 8.28 -19.97 -20.37
C GLY A 243 9.74 -19.99 -19.89
N GLU A 244 10.56 -19.06 -20.36
CA GLU A 244 11.96 -18.91 -19.94
C GLU A 244 12.04 -18.30 -18.55
N ALA A 245 11.14 -17.37 -18.23
CA ALA A 245 11.05 -16.71 -16.92
C ALA A 245 10.83 -17.70 -15.77
N GLU A 246 9.97 -18.71 -15.95
CA GLU A 246 9.72 -19.75 -14.93
C GLU A 246 10.97 -20.61 -14.70
N ALA A 247 11.64 -21.02 -15.76
CA ALA A 247 12.87 -21.81 -15.65
C ALA A 247 13.99 -21.03 -14.95
N PHE A 248 14.11 -19.73 -15.28
CA PHE A 248 15.12 -18.85 -14.68
C PHE A 248 14.82 -18.58 -13.19
N LEU A 249 13.57 -18.37 -12.81
CA LEU A 249 13.16 -18.30 -11.40
C LEU A 249 13.57 -19.54 -10.61
N ALA A 250 13.29 -20.73 -11.19
CA ALA A 250 13.65 -21.99 -10.55
C ALA A 250 15.16 -22.18 -10.37
N GLU A 251 15.97 -21.75 -11.34
CA GLU A 251 17.44 -21.81 -11.27
C GLU A 251 17.98 -21.00 -10.08
N PHE A 252 17.40 -19.84 -9.80
CA PHE A 252 17.76 -19.01 -8.66
C PHE A 252 17.02 -19.39 -7.36
N GLY A 253 16.23 -20.44 -7.35
CA GLY A 253 15.44 -20.87 -6.19
C GLY A 253 14.31 -19.92 -5.79
N LEU A 254 13.84 -19.10 -6.73
CA LEU A 254 12.73 -18.16 -6.53
C LEU A 254 11.41 -18.80 -6.94
N ALA A 255 10.47 -18.92 -6.00
CA ALA A 255 9.13 -19.42 -6.31
C ALA A 255 8.25 -18.39 -7.02
N ARG A 256 8.46 -17.10 -6.74
CA ARG A 256 7.64 -15.98 -7.23
C ARG A 256 8.46 -14.70 -7.33
N THR A 257 8.13 -13.85 -8.31
CA THR A 257 8.74 -12.51 -8.44
C THR A 257 8.32 -11.57 -7.31
N VAL A 258 9.10 -10.50 -7.06
CA VAL A 258 8.71 -9.44 -6.14
C VAL A 258 7.39 -8.79 -6.56
N ARG A 259 7.13 -8.68 -7.85
CA ARG A 259 5.87 -8.15 -8.37
C ARG A 259 4.67 -8.96 -7.87
N GLN A 260 4.69 -10.27 -8.03
CA GLN A 260 3.61 -11.17 -7.56
C GLN A 260 3.42 -11.05 -6.05
N ARG A 261 4.53 -11.13 -5.27
CA ARG A 261 4.49 -11.04 -3.81
C ARG A 261 4.01 -9.69 -3.31
N PHE A 262 4.41 -8.62 -3.99
CA PHE A 262 4.01 -7.25 -3.64
C PHE A 262 2.51 -7.03 -3.87
N PHE A 263 1.98 -7.38 -5.06
CA PHE A 263 0.55 -7.19 -5.35
C PHE A 263 -0.37 -8.07 -4.50
N GLU A 264 0.13 -9.15 -3.92
CA GLU A 264 -0.57 -9.94 -2.91
C GLU A 264 -0.50 -9.26 -1.51
N ALA A 265 0.65 -8.72 -1.13
CA ALA A 265 0.87 -8.15 0.19
C ALA A 265 0.29 -6.73 0.35
N ALA A 266 0.37 -5.89 -0.67
CA ALA A 266 0.01 -4.47 -0.61
C ALA A 266 -1.48 -4.23 -0.28
N PRO A 267 -2.46 -4.92 -0.89
CA PRO A 267 -3.86 -4.78 -0.49
C PRO A 267 -4.11 -5.22 0.96
N ARG A 268 -3.50 -6.32 1.39
CA ARG A 268 -3.61 -6.82 2.77
C ARG A 268 -3.03 -5.84 3.78
N LEU A 269 -1.91 -5.19 3.44
CA LEU A 269 -1.27 -4.18 4.27
C LEU A 269 -2.18 -2.95 4.46
N LEU A 270 -3.01 -2.64 3.46
CA LEU A 270 -3.98 -1.56 3.51
C LEU A 270 -5.36 -2.00 4.04
N ASP A 271 -5.52 -3.21 4.56
CA ASP A 271 -6.81 -3.78 4.97
C ASP A 271 -7.88 -3.66 3.89
N LEU A 272 -7.53 -4.01 2.65
CA LEU A 272 -8.44 -3.96 1.51
C LEU A 272 -8.95 -5.34 1.15
N ILE A 273 -10.20 -5.36 0.69
CA ILE A 273 -10.87 -6.49 0.05
C ILE A 273 -11.35 -6.06 -1.34
N PHE A 274 -11.61 -7.04 -2.20
CA PHE A 274 -12.10 -6.79 -3.54
C PHE A 274 -13.51 -7.34 -3.71
N PHE A 275 -14.37 -6.53 -4.33
CA PHE A 275 -15.67 -6.96 -4.83
C PHE A 275 -15.76 -6.68 -6.33
N PHE A 276 -16.70 -7.30 -7.00
CA PHE A 276 -16.83 -7.24 -8.45
C PHE A 276 -18.20 -6.73 -8.85
N THR A 277 -18.25 -6.06 -10.00
CA THR A 277 -19.50 -5.69 -10.67
C THR A 277 -19.53 -6.24 -12.08
N ILE A 278 -20.69 -6.71 -12.51
CA ILE A 278 -20.95 -7.17 -13.87
C ILE A 278 -21.90 -6.16 -14.51
N GLY A 279 -21.36 -5.17 -15.19
CA GLY A 279 -22.09 -4.14 -15.92
C GLY A 279 -22.55 -4.62 -17.30
N LYS A 280 -23.10 -3.71 -18.12
CA LYS A 280 -23.50 -4.01 -19.50
C LYS A 280 -22.29 -4.29 -20.39
N GLU A 281 -21.22 -3.49 -20.24
CA GLU A 281 -20.05 -3.48 -21.12
C GLU A 281 -18.77 -4.00 -20.44
N GLU A 282 -18.76 -4.07 -19.11
CA GLU A 282 -17.55 -4.41 -18.36
C GLU A 282 -17.80 -5.32 -17.17
N VAL A 283 -16.78 -6.10 -16.84
CA VAL A 283 -16.61 -6.79 -15.56
C VAL A 283 -15.47 -6.09 -14.84
N ARG A 284 -15.72 -5.58 -13.64
CA ARG A 284 -14.76 -4.71 -12.95
C ARG A 284 -14.56 -5.12 -11.50
N ALA A 285 -13.29 -5.09 -11.08
CA ALA A 285 -12.91 -5.25 -9.69
C ALA A 285 -12.80 -3.87 -9.00
N TRP A 286 -13.30 -3.81 -7.77
CA TRP A 286 -13.30 -2.64 -6.91
C TRP A 286 -12.63 -2.98 -5.59
N ALA A 287 -11.86 -2.05 -5.05
CA ALA A 287 -11.22 -2.21 -3.75
C ALA A 287 -11.95 -1.35 -2.71
N VAL A 288 -12.24 -1.95 -1.56
CA VAL A 288 -12.80 -1.26 -0.39
C VAL A 288 -12.08 -1.72 0.88
N LYS A 289 -12.19 -0.94 1.95
CA LYS A 289 -11.68 -1.35 3.25
C LYS A 289 -12.42 -2.60 3.74
N LYS A 290 -11.70 -3.48 4.39
CA LYS A 290 -12.30 -4.60 5.13
C LYS A 290 -13.36 -4.04 6.10
N ASN A 291 -14.48 -4.74 6.24
CA ASN A 291 -15.65 -4.31 6.99
C ASN A 291 -16.40 -3.09 6.42
N ALA A 292 -16.17 -2.71 5.15
CA ALA A 292 -16.96 -1.69 4.49
C ALA A 292 -18.40 -2.17 4.31
N SER A 293 -19.37 -1.25 4.51
CA SER A 293 -20.77 -1.52 4.23
C SER A 293 -21.07 -1.49 2.72
N ALA A 294 -22.19 -2.07 2.30
CA ALA A 294 -22.66 -1.99 0.93
C ALA A 294 -22.85 -0.54 0.46
N LEU A 295 -23.25 0.36 1.36
CA LEU A 295 -23.34 1.80 1.05
C LEU A 295 -21.96 2.39 0.74
N ALA A 296 -20.94 2.08 1.55
CA ALA A 296 -19.57 2.52 1.30
C ALA A 296 -19.00 1.93 0.00
N ALA A 297 -19.31 0.66 -0.31
CA ALA A 297 -18.93 0.02 -1.56
C ALA A 297 -19.62 0.68 -2.78
N ALA A 298 -20.88 1.08 -2.66
CA ALA A 298 -21.59 1.86 -3.67
C ALA A 298 -20.90 3.22 -3.92
N GLY A 299 -20.47 3.90 -2.85
CA GLY A 299 -19.71 5.15 -2.91
C GLY A 299 -18.32 5.00 -3.59
N ALA A 300 -17.68 3.85 -3.44
CA ALA A 300 -16.43 3.54 -4.12
C ALA A 300 -16.59 3.45 -5.66
N ILE A 301 -17.79 3.15 -6.15
CA ILE A 301 -18.13 3.16 -7.58
C ILE A 301 -18.44 4.59 -8.04
N HIS A 302 -19.43 5.21 -7.40
CA HIS A 302 -19.85 6.58 -7.72
C HIS A 302 -20.70 7.18 -6.59
N THR A 303 -20.54 8.47 -6.34
CA THR A 303 -21.32 9.19 -5.31
C THR A 303 -22.83 9.18 -5.55
N ASP A 304 -23.27 9.12 -6.81
CA ASP A 304 -24.71 9.07 -7.12
C ASP A 304 -25.32 7.71 -6.77
N ILE A 305 -24.54 6.60 -6.93
CA ILE A 305 -24.98 5.27 -6.51
C ILE A 305 -25.10 5.21 -4.98
N GLU A 306 -24.16 5.83 -4.26
CA GLU A 306 -24.23 5.96 -2.81
C GLU A 306 -25.47 6.73 -2.35
N ARG A 307 -25.69 7.91 -2.94
CA ARG A 307 -26.85 8.77 -2.59
C ARG A 307 -28.18 8.14 -2.92
N GLY A 308 -28.27 7.49 -4.08
CA GLY A 308 -29.49 6.84 -4.56
C GLY A 308 -29.67 5.40 -4.09
N PHE A 309 -28.82 4.88 -3.21
CA PHE A 309 -28.79 3.47 -2.82
C PHE A 309 -30.17 2.96 -2.34
N ILE A 310 -30.64 1.88 -2.95
CA ILE A 310 -31.89 1.20 -2.56
C ILE A 310 -31.57 -0.16 -1.95
N ARG A 311 -30.89 -1.03 -2.69
CA ARG A 311 -30.55 -2.40 -2.31
C ARG A 311 -29.29 -2.86 -3.07
N ALA A 312 -28.62 -3.90 -2.55
CA ALA A 312 -27.55 -4.62 -3.22
C ALA A 312 -28.00 -6.07 -3.50
N GLU A 313 -27.88 -6.51 -4.74
CA GLU A 313 -27.98 -7.93 -5.09
C GLU A 313 -26.57 -8.51 -4.99
N VAL A 314 -26.37 -9.50 -4.13
CA VAL A 314 -25.06 -10.04 -3.77
C VAL A 314 -24.99 -11.54 -3.98
N ILE A 315 -23.92 -12.01 -4.60
CA ILE A 315 -23.56 -13.42 -4.70
C ILE A 315 -22.03 -13.52 -4.60
N SER A 316 -21.49 -14.55 -3.98
CA SER A 316 -20.03 -14.75 -3.99
C SER A 316 -19.55 -15.21 -5.36
N CYS A 317 -18.30 -14.88 -5.74
CA CYS A 317 -17.67 -15.40 -6.95
C CYS A 317 -17.71 -16.94 -6.99
N GLN A 318 -17.47 -17.58 -5.86
CA GLN A 318 -17.43 -19.05 -5.78
C GLN A 318 -18.78 -19.67 -6.13
N GLU A 319 -19.87 -19.15 -5.58
CA GLU A 319 -21.23 -19.60 -5.90
C GLU A 319 -21.56 -19.30 -7.37
N LEU A 320 -21.23 -18.09 -7.85
CA LEU A 320 -21.50 -17.71 -9.24
C LEU A 320 -20.77 -18.62 -10.24
N PHE A 321 -19.54 -19.03 -9.95
CA PHE A 321 -18.80 -19.98 -10.77
C PHE A 321 -19.47 -21.36 -10.81
N GLY A 322 -20.11 -21.79 -9.73
CA GLY A 322 -20.88 -23.03 -9.69
C GLY A 322 -22.14 -22.99 -10.56
N PHE A 323 -22.78 -21.83 -10.70
CA PHE A 323 -23.96 -21.65 -11.54
C PHE A 323 -23.64 -21.33 -13.01
N GLY A 324 -22.43 -20.89 -13.31
CA GLY A 324 -21.98 -20.57 -14.67
C GLY A 324 -22.55 -19.24 -15.24
N SER A 325 -23.61 -18.67 -14.65
CA SER A 325 -24.14 -17.37 -15.04
C SER A 325 -24.95 -16.73 -13.90
N LEU A 326 -25.04 -15.38 -13.91
CA LEU A 326 -25.85 -14.65 -12.95
C LEU A 326 -27.35 -14.95 -13.10
N GLN A 327 -27.82 -15.24 -14.32
CA GLN A 327 -29.21 -15.58 -14.57
C GLN A 327 -29.55 -16.94 -13.92
N ALA A 328 -28.72 -17.95 -14.13
CA ALA A 328 -28.93 -19.26 -13.51
C ALA A 328 -28.89 -19.18 -11.97
N ALA A 329 -28.03 -18.34 -11.39
CA ALA A 329 -28.00 -18.10 -9.96
C ALA A 329 -29.30 -17.41 -9.45
N LYS A 330 -29.84 -16.46 -10.22
CA LYS A 330 -31.12 -15.78 -9.90
C LYS A 330 -32.29 -16.77 -9.95
N ASP A 331 -32.37 -17.61 -10.98
CA ASP A 331 -33.43 -18.59 -11.15
C ASP A 331 -33.46 -19.66 -10.02
N LYS A 332 -32.31 -19.89 -9.40
CA LYS A 332 -32.16 -20.76 -8.23
C LYS A 332 -32.27 -20.06 -6.89
N GLY A 333 -32.50 -18.73 -6.87
CA GLY A 333 -32.63 -17.94 -5.66
C GLY A 333 -31.34 -17.79 -4.85
N ALA A 334 -30.16 -17.98 -5.49
CA ALA A 334 -28.86 -17.88 -4.84
C ALA A 334 -28.39 -16.42 -4.66
N VAL A 335 -28.98 -15.48 -5.38
CA VAL A 335 -28.65 -14.06 -5.26
C VAL A 335 -29.38 -13.45 -4.06
N ARG A 336 -28.64 -13.00 -3.07
CA ARG A 336 -29.18 -12.38 -1.86
C ARG A 336 -29.52 -10.92 -2.12
N LEU A 337 -30.55 -10.40 -1.44
CA LEU A 337 -30.93 -9.00 -1.49
C LEU A 337 -30.58 -8.34 -0.16
N GLU A 338 -29.58 -7.49 -0.16
CA GLU A 338 -28.97 -6.91 1.03
C GLU A 338 -29.28 -5.41 1.18
N GLY A 339 -29.26 -4.93 2.43
CA GLY A 339 -29.42 -3.52 2.76
C GLY A 339 -28.10 -2.75 2.78
N LYS A 340 -28.21 -1.45 3.09
CA LYS A 340 -27.07 -0.52 3.15
C LYS A 340 -25.98 -0.92 4.14
N ASP A 341 -26.36 -1.60 5.22
CA ASP A 341 -25.48 -1.96 6.35
C ASP A 341 -24.82 -3.35 6.16
N TYR A 342 -25.12 -4.05 5.05
CA TYR A 342 -24.44 -5.31 4.71
C TYR A 342 -22.93 -5.11 4.66
N ILE A 343 -22.17 -5.96 5.35
CA ILE A 343 -20.72 -5.92 5.34
C ILE A 343 -20.22 -6.74 4.14
N VAL A 344 -19.64 -6.02 3.17
CA VAL A 344 -19.10 -6.62 1.93
C VAL A 344 -18.00 -7.61 2.28
N GLN A 345 -18.07 -8.78 1.63
CA GLN A 345 -17.06 -9.83 1.76
C GLN A 345 -16.11 -9.83 0.57
N ASP A 346 -14.87 -10.29 0.80
CA ASP A 346 -13.90 -10.43 -0.28
C ASP A 346 -14.38 -11.47 -1.30
N GLY A 347 -14.51 -11.07 -2.57
CA GLY A 347 -15.02 -11.91 -3.64
C GLY A 347 -16.52 -11.80 -3.88
N ASP A 348 -17.23 -10.87 -3.23
CA ASP A 348 -18.63 -10.62 -3.57
C ASP A 348 -18.77 -10.05 -5.00
N VAL A 349 -19.76 -10.53 -5.73
CA VAL A 349 -20.25 -9.93 -6.98
C VAL A 349 -21.53 -9.18 -6.64
N ILE A 350 -21.51 -7.85 -6.85
CA ILE A 350 -22.57 -6.96 -6.38
C ILE A 350 -23.19 -6.19 -7.53
N TYR A 351 -24.52 -6.17 -7.58
CA TYR A 351 -25.29 -5.27 -8.42
C TYR A 351 -26.07 -4.30 -7.53
N PHE A 352 -25.75 -3.01 -7.64
CA PHE A 352 -26.42 -1.98 -6.84
C PHE A 352 -27.68 -1.49 -7.55
N ARG A 353 -28.82 -1.55 -6.86
CA ARG A 353 -30.05 -0.87 -7.26
C ARG A 353 -30.08 0.50 -6.63
N PHE A 354 -30.22 1.52 -7.44
CA PHE A 354 -30.24 2.91 -6.99
C PHE A 354 -31.27 3.71 -7.79
N SER A 355 -31.78 4.79 -7.18
CA SER A 355 -32.55 5.81 -7.88
C SER A 355 -31.63 6.91 -8.39
N THR A 356 -31.86 7.38 -9.59
CA THR A 356 -31.20 8.55 -10.18
C THR A 356 -31.81 9.84 -9.67
#